data_a92797bb44d30210dece0e3460ad4a27
#
_entry.id   a92797bb44d30210dece0e3460ad4a27
#
_cell.length_a   1.000
_cell.length_b   1.000
_cell.length_c   1.000
_cell.angle_alpha   90.00
_cell.angle_beta   90.00
_cell.angle_gamma   90.00
#
_symmetry.space_group_name_H-M   'P 1'
#
loop_
_entity.id
_entity.type
_entity.pdbx_description
1 polymer ?
#
loop_
_entity_poly.entity_id
_entity_poly.type
_entity_poly.pdbx_seq_one_letter_code
_entity_poly.pdbx_strand_id
1 'polypeptide(L)'
;MREYQFPATDLLADSPDTSKFQRQELVLQKKEKLQEMFRLFGMNVKIVDCHCNSIALLIRLQLGEGVTSKAVRERRKDIELVLEDPVDFRDEEDNRQMMSVAVKDLSRPKIALKEVLSSSAFQNCRSLLPVAAGVDLFGGKLILDLEEIGNLLIVGVTGSGKSVFLGDLITSILFRARPDQVQFLFFDFKGVELPLFNGIPHLMIPSVKGKTEALNELERLRETANKRLFLLEMARKKTFEEYNRALEDPLPRIVLVVDEFMSLMYKRGKTDARFTEIIRHLATTTRQTGIHLVLSTQRPSGSIISREISEAIPHRVSFYVMSGVESKIAINQTGAQRLLGEGDMICADINREKGTHAQAALITDAEIDRVIRFCNGQLDFGTD
;
A
#
# COMPACT_ATOMS: atom_id res chain seq x y z
N MET A 1 -15.52 5.24 -32.54
CA MET A 1 -14.53 5.61 -31.52
C MET A 1 -13.53 4.47 -31.38
N ARG A 2 -12.21 4.74 -31.37
CA ARG A 2 -11.23 3.68 -31.08
C ARG A 2 -11.40 3.25 -29.64
N GLU A 3 -11.33 1.94 -29.38
CA GLU A 3 -11.41 1.38 -28.05
C GLU A 3 -10.19 1.82 -27.23
N TYR A 4 -10.36 2.22 -25.96
CA TYR A 4 -9.26 2.58 -25.07
C TYR A 4 -8.31 1.39 -24.88
N GLN A 5 -7.03 1.60 -25.10
CA GLN A 5 -6.01 0.58 -24.91
C GLN A 5 -5.33 0.75 -23.55
N PHE A 6 -5.24 -0.32 -22.78
CA PHE A 6 -4.49 -0.32 -21.53
C PHE A 6 -2.97 -0.28 -21.79
N PRO A 7 -2.19 0.38 -20.93
CA PRO A 7 -0.74 0.28 -20.98
C PRO A 7 -0.28 -1.19 -20.91
N ALA A 8 0.72 -1.55 -21.68
CA ALA A 8 1.32 -2.87 -21.63
C ALA A 8 2.50 -2.89 -20.65
N THR A 9 2.75 -4.05 -20.03
CA THR A 9 3.80 -4.19 -19.01
C THR A 9 5.22 -4.06 -19.58
N ASP A 10 5.40 -4.07 -20.89
CA ASP A 10 6.68 -3.80 -21.58
C ASP A 10 7.15 -2.34 -21.45
N LEU A 11 6.27 -1.42 -21.06
CA LEU A 11 6.61 -0.05 -20.68
C LEU A 11 7.43 0.01 -19.36
N LEU A 12 7.43 -1.07 -18.59
CA LEU A 12 8.06 -1.17 -17.29
C LEU A 12 9.29 -2.09 -17.33
N ALA A 13 10.28 -1.80 -16.50
CA ALA A 13 11.48 -2.59 -16.38
C ALA A 13 11.24 -3.88 -15.58
N ASP A 14 12.04 -4.90 -15.85
CA ASP A 14 12.06 -6.13 -15.07
C ASP A 14 12.83 -5.92 -13.75
N SER A 15 12.51 -6.73 -12.74
CA SER A 15 13.30 -6.77 -11.50
C SER A 15 14.75 -7.15 -11.81
N PRO A 16 15.74 -6.50 -11.18
CA PRO A 16 17.13 -6.88 -11.35
C PRO A 16 17.33 -8.34 -10.96
N ASP A 17 18.04 -9.11 -11.79
CA ASP A 17 18.41 -10.50 -11.45
C ASP A 17 19.47 -10.50 -10.34
N THR A 18 19.04 -10.64 -9.12
CA THR A 18 19.89 -10.74 -7.94
C THR A 18 20.16 -12.19 -7.54
N SER A 19 19.68 -13.17 -8.30
CA SER A 19 19.59 -14.57 -7.89
C SER A 19 20.94 -15.33 -7.84
N LYS A 20 22.03 -14.80 -8.36
CA LYS A 20 23.20 -15.63 -8.70
C LYS A 20 24.42 -15.53 -7.78
N PHE A 21 24.54 -14.57 -6.87
CA PHE A 21 25.78 -14.38 -6.13
C PHE A 21 25.60 -14.32 -4.61
N GLN A 22 26.42 -15.09 -3.87
CA GLN A 22 26.70 -15.05 -2.42
C GLN A 22 25.65 -15.62 -1.44
N ARG A 23 24.48 -16.10 -1.87
CA ARG A 23 23.43 -16.47 -0.91
C ARG A 23 23.60 -17.84 -0.24
N GLN A 24 24.20 -18.82 -0.90
CA GLN A 24 24.28 -20.18 -0.34
C GLN A 24 25.14 -20.27 0.92
N GLU A 25 26.30 -19.62 0.92
CA GLU A 25 27.18 -19.59 2.08
C GLU A 25 26.57 -18.83 3.26
N LEU A 26 25.95 -17.67 2.99
CA LEU A 26 25.23 -16.88 4.00
C LEU A 26 24.04 -17.65 4.59
N VAL A 27 23.27 -18.35 3.74
CA VAL A 27 22.16 -19.21 4.18
C VAL A 27 22.66 -20.29 5.11
N LEU A 28 23.78 -20.97 4.76
CA LEU A 28 24.34 -22.03 5.56
C LEU A 28 24.83 -21.50 6.92
N GLN A 29 25.56 -20.39 6.93
CA GLN A 29 26.03 -19.74 8.17
C GLN A 29 24.88 -19.35 9.09
N LYS A 30 23.84 -18.71 8.56
CA LYS A 30 22.65 -18.32 9.36
C LYS A 30 21.88 -19.52 9.88
N LYS A 31 21.75 -20.58 9.09
CA LYS A 31 21.16 -21.85 9.51
C LYS A 31 21.92 -22.47 10.68
N GLU A 32 23.24 -22.56 10.60
CA GLU A 32 24.10 -23.13 11.65
C GLU A 32 24.02 -22.29 12.94
N LYS A 33 24.16 -20.97 12.85
CA LYS A 33 24.04 -20.06 14.00
C LYS A 33 22.68 -20.21 14.70
N LEU A 34 21.59 -20.26 13.95
CA LEU A 34 20.25 -20.39 14.52
C LEU A 34 20.00 -21.78 15.14
N GLN A 35 20.47 -22.84 14.52
CA GLN A 35 20.36 -24.21 15.06
C GLN A 35 21.15 -24.34 16.36
N GLU A 36 22.35 -23.78 16.43
CA GLU A 36 23.17 -23.78 17.65
C GLU A 36 22.53 -22.95 18.77
N MET A 37 21.94 -21.82 18.45
CA MET A 37 21.19 -21.01 19.42
C MET A 37 20.05 -21.83 20.04
N PHE A 38 19.21 -22.52 19.23
CA PHE A 38 18.13 -23.35 19.77
C PHE A 38 18.66 -24.46 20.66
N ARG A 39 19.81 -25.08 20.30
CA ARG A 39 20.48 -26.09 21.11
C ARG A 39 20.92 -25.55 22.48
N LEU A 40 21.57 -24.36 22.50
CA LEU A 40 22.06 -23.71 23.72
C LEU A 40 20.91 -23.30 24.64
N PHE A 41 19.76 -22.90 24.10
CA PHE A 41 18.56 -22.58 24.88
C PHE A 41 17.75 -23.81 25.30
N GLY A 42 18.20 -25.03 24.98
CA GLY A 42 17.49 -26.27 25.28
C GLY A 42 16.15 -26.40 24.56
N MET A 43 15.97 -25.71 23.45
CA MET A 43 14.74 -25.74 22.64
C MET A 43 14.82 -26.86 21.60
N ASN A 44 13.87 -27.81 21.67
CA ASN A 44 13.75 -28.87 20.67
C ASN A 44 13.13 -28.32 19.38
N VAL A 45 13.93 -27.60 18.58
CA VAL A 45 13.56 -27.03 17.30
C VAL A 45 14.52 -27.50 16.23
N LYS A 46 13.97 -28.01 15.11
CA LYS A 46 14.76 -28.48 13.97
C LYS A 46 14.51 -27.55 12.77
N ILE A 47 15.58 -27.12 12.12
CA ILE A 47 15.50 -26.42 10.84
C ILE A 47 15.36 -27.47 9.73
N VAL A 48 14.20 -27.46 9.05
CA VAL A 48 13.88 -28.46 8.02
C VAL A 48 14.13 -27.96 6.61
N ASP A 49 14.03 -26.64 6.41
CA ASP A 49 14.28 -26.01 5.11
C ASP A 49 14.81 -24.59 5.27
N CYS A 50 15.64 -24.17 4.30
CA CYS A 50 16.14 -22.81 4.19
C CYS A 50 16.25 -22.44 2.72
N HIS A 51 15.54 -21.39 2.28
CA HIS A 51 15.66 -20.86 0.93
C HIS A 51 15.48 -19.36 0.91
N CYS A 52 16.04 -18.67 -0.08
CA CYS A 52 15.82 -17.24 -0.30
C CYS A 52 14.67 -17.03 -1.30
N ASN A 53 13.76 -16.12 -0.97
CA ASN A 53 12.91 -15.47 -1.95
C ASN A 53 13.54 -14.12 -2.39
N SER A 54 12.81 -13.28 -3.11
CA SER A 54 13.34 -12.01 -3.62
C SER A 54 13.70 -10.99 -2.54
N ILE A 55 13.22 -11.11 -1.31
CA ILE A 55 13.38 -10.07 -0.25
C ILE A 55 13.79 -10.60 1.12
N ALA A 56 13.77 -11.91 1.33
CA ALA A 56 14.08 -12.51 2.63
C ALA A 56 14.68 -13.91 2.48
N LEU A 57 15.46 -14.31 3.49
CA LEU A 57 15.78 -15.70 3.75
C LEU A 57 14.64 -16.31 4.56
N LEU A 58 14.01 -17.34 4.04
CA LEU A 58 13.00 -18.12 4.73
C LEU A 58 13.63 -19.34 5.39
N ILE A 59 13.40 -19.47 6.69
CA ILE A 59 13.84 -20.61 7.50
C ILE A 59 12.60 -21.31 8.04
N ARG A 60 12.40 -22.56 7.64
CA ARG A 60 11.28 -23.37 8.06
C ARG A 60 11.67 -24.23 9.26
N LEU A 61 10.92 -24.08 10.35
CA LEU A 61 11.19 -24.70 11.64
C LEU A 61 10.15 -25.79 11.92
N GLN A 62 10.63 -26.95 12.39
CA GLN A 62 9.81 -27.97 13.00
C GLN A 62 9.94 -27.89 14.53
N LEU A 63 8.82 -27.66 15.20
CA LEU A 63 8.74 -27.57 16.65
C LEU A 63 8.59 -28.99 17.24
N GLY A 64 9.52 -29.39 18.08
CA GLY A 64 9.46 -30.65 18.79
C GLY A 64 8.56 -30.60 20.02
N GLU A 65 8.44 -31.72 20.73
CA GLU A 65 7.62 -31.83 21.94
C GLU A 65 8.00 -30.76 22.98
N GLY A 66 6.98 -30.14 23.54
CA GLY A 66 7.12 -29.09 24.56
C GLY A 66 7.45 -27.70 24.04
N VAL A 67 7.69 -27.51 22.74
CA VAL A 67 7.97 -26.21 22.15
C VAL A 67 6.74 -25.66 21.41
N THR A 68 6.35 -24.44 21.73
CA THR A 68 5.26 -23.75 21.08
C THR A 68 5.77 -22.62 20.19
N SER A 69 5.02 -22.23 19.15
CA SER A 69 5.36 -21.09 18.31
C SER A 69 5.45 -19.78 19.13
N LYS A 70 4.68 -19.67 20.22
CA LYS A 70 4.78 -18.56 21.19
C LYS A 70 6.16 -18.52 21.85
N ALA A 71 6.68 -19.65 22.31
CA ALA A 71 8.01 -19.74 22.96
C ALA A 71 9.13 -19.31 21.99
N VAL A 72 9.03 -19.67 20.70
CA VAL A 72 9.98 -19.22 19.69
C VAL A 72 9.87 -17.71 19.46
N ARG A 73 8.66 -17.18 19.37
CA ARG A 73 8.42 -15.73 19.19
C ARG A 73 8.93 -14.89 20.36
N GLU A 74 8.87 -15.40 21.57
CA GLU A 74 9.42 -14.74 22.77
C GLU A 74 10.94 -14.57 22.70
N ARG A 75 11.63 -15.44 21.93
CA ARG A 75 13.07 -15.36 21.64
C ARG A 75 13.41 -14.48 20.43
N ARG A 76 12.47 -13.67 19.92
CA ARG A 76 12.71 -12.78 18.78
C ARG A 76 14.03 -12.02 18.88
N LYS A 77 14.29 -11.39 20.01
CA LYS A 77 15.51 -10.57 20.21
C LYS A 77 16.78 -11.40 20.12
N ASP A 78 16.76 -12.61 20.68
CA ASP A 78 17.91 -13.52 20.65
C ASP A 78 18.16 -14.00 19.22
N ILE A 79 17.08 -14.32 18.48
CA ILE A 79 17.13 -14.71 17.07
C ILE A 79 17.65 -13.58 16.21
N GLU A 80 17.14 -12.35 16.37
CA GLU A 80 17.59 -11.15 15.67
C GLU A 80 19.08 -10.85 15.96
N LEU A 81 19.52 -11.06 17.20
CA LEU A 81 20.93 -10.88 17.58
C LEU A 81 21.84 -11.90 16.91
N VAL A 82 21.45 -13.17 16.86
CA VAL A 82 22.25 -14.26 16.28
C VAL A 82 22.29 -14.16 14.75
N LEU A 83 21.19 -13.78 14.14
CA LEU A 83 21.07 -13.64 12.69
C LEU A 83 21.55 -12.27 12.18
N GLU A 84 21.77 -11.31 13.07
CA GLU A 84 22.21 -9.94 12.80
C GLU A 84 21.21 -9.14 11.93
N ASP A 85 19.97 -9.64 11.79
CA ASP A 85 18.93 -9.08 10.96
C ASP A 85 17.55 -9.16 11.62
N PRO A 86 16.63 -8.24 11.28
CA PRO A 86 15.24 -8.32 11.71
C PRO A 86 14.56 -9.57 11.20
N VAL A 87 13.74 -10.17 12.06
CA VAL A 87 12.97 -11.38 11.69
C VAL A 87 11.48 -11.16 11.81
N ASP A 88 10.71 -11.88 11.00
CA ASP A 88 9.28 -12.03 11.16
C ASP A 88 8.87 -13.51 11.19
N PHE A 89 7.68 -13.80 11.73
CA PHE A 89 7.23 -15.16 12.00
C PHE A 89 5.85 -15.41 11.42
N ARG A 90 5.68 -16.58 10.77
CA ARG A 90 4.40 -17.07 10.28
C ARG A 90 4.20 -18.52 10.75
N ASP A 91 3.06 -18.81 11.38
CA ASP A 91 2.64 -20.18 11.66
C ASP A 91 2.09 -20.80 10.39
N GLU A 92 2.30 -22.11 10.19
CA GLU A 92 1.71 -22.83 9.07
C GLU A 92 0.28 -23.27 9.44
N GLU A 93 -0.70 -22.91 8.60
CA GLU A 93 -2.12 -23.15 8.88
C GLU A 93 -2.43 -24.66 8.96
N ASP A 94 -1.78 -25.44 8.11
CA ASP A 94 -2.03 -26.90 8.01
C ASP A 94 -1.24 -27.74 9.03
N ASN A 95 -0.25 -27.16 9.71
CA ASN A 95 0.60 -27.90 10.63
C ASN A 95 1.11 -27.04 11.80
N ARG A 96 0.45 -27.19 12.95
CA ARG A 96 0.79 -26.44 14.18
C ARG A 96 2.19 -26.69 14.73
N GLN A 97 2.87 -27.74 14.28
CA GLN A 97 4.26 -28.04 14.63
C GLN A 97 5.26 -27.38 13.66
N MET A 98 4.78 -26.67 12.68
CA MET A 98 5.63 -25.98 11.72
C MET A 98 5.43 -24.47 11.81
N MET A 99 6.53 -23.74 11.69
CA MET A 99 6.52 -22.30 11.54
C MET A 99 7.63 -21.84 10.61
N SER A 100 7.44 -20.70 9.99
CA SER A 100 8.42 -20.04 9.13
C SER A 100 8.96 -18.78 9.78
N VAL A 101 10.27 -18.59 9.72
CA VAL A 101 10.98 -17.36 10.10
C VAL A 101 11.48 -16.71 8.81
N ALA A 102 11.05 -15.49 8.55
CA ALA A 102 11.58 -14.67 7.49
C ALA A 102 12.68 -13.76 8.06
N VAL A 103 13.89 -13.90 7.56
CA VAL A 103 15.04 -13.06 7.90
C VAL A 103 15.19 -12.06 6.78
N LYS A 104 15.03 -10.78 7.05
CA LYS A 104 15.05 -9.76 6.02
C LYS A 104 16.44 -9.63 5.42
N ASP A 105 16.55 -9.68 4.10
CA ASP A 105 17.83 -9.49 3.41
C ASP A 105 18.15 -7.99 3.29
N LEU A 106 19.22 -7.57 3.91
CA LEU A 106 19.69 -6.17 3.90
C LEU A 106 20.25 -5.74 2.55
N SER A 107 20.64 -6.67 1.67
CA SER A 107 21.09 -6.35 0.31
C SER A 107 19.96 -5.90 -0.62
N ARG A 108 18.72 -6.06 -0.20
CA ARG A 108 17.46 -5.61 -0.76
C ARG A 108 17.39 -5.58 -2.28
N PRO A 109 16.94 -6.65 -2.89
CA PRO A 109 16.52 -6.59 -4.28
C PRO A 109 15.34 -5.63 -4.41
N LYS A 110 15.40 -4.77 -5.41
CA LYS A 110 14.28 -3.91 -5.80
C LYS A 110 13.23 -4.77 -6.48
N ILE A 111 11.99 -4.69 -6.02
CA ILE A 111 10.86 -5.37 -6.63
C ILE A 111 10.29 -4.45 -7.71
N ALA A 112 10.46 -4.77 -8.98
CA ALA A 112 9.88 -3.96 -10.05
C ALA A 112 8.34 -4.02 -9.99
N LEU A 113 7.67 -2.91 -10.25
CA LEU A 113 6.21 -2.85 -10.34
C LEU A 113 5.68 -3.86 -11.37
N LYS A 114 6.38 -4.05 -12.49
CA LYS A 114 6.08 -5.05 -13.52
C LYS A 114 5.88 -6.46 -12.96
N GLU A 115 6.73 -6.87 -12.02
CA GLU A 115 6.66 -8.21 -11.41
C GLU A 115 5.35 -8.43 -10.66
N VAL A 116 4.87 -7.40 -9.96
CA VAL A 116 3.63 -7.48 -9.19
C VAL A 116 2.41 -7.38 -10.11
N LEU A 117 2.42 -6.46 -11.08
CA LEU A 117 1.36 -6.30 -12.08
C LEU A 117 1.17 -7.57 -12.93
N SER A 118 2.26 -8.26 -13.30
CA SER A 118 2.21 -9.50 -14.09
C SER A 118 1.82 -10.74 -13.28
N SER A 119 1.70 -10.63 -11.95
CA SER A 119 1.34 -11.76 -11.10
C SER A 119 -0.11 -12.20 -11.28
N SER A 120 -0.38 -13.49 -11.06
CA SER A 120 -1.74 -14.03 -11.06
C SER A 120 -2.63 -13.35 -10.01
N ALA A 121 -2.07 -12.92 -8.89
CA ALA A 121 -2.80 -12.20 -7.84
C ALA A 121 -3.39 -10.88 -8.36
N PHE A 122 -2.61 -10.09 -9.12
CA PHE A 122 -3.09 -8.85 -9.72
C PHE A 122 -4.02 -9.11 -10.91
N GLN A 123 -3.64 -10.02 -11.82
CA GLN A 123 -4.40 -10.31 -13.04
C GLN A 123 -5.79 -10.88 -12.75
N ASN A 124 -5.93 -11.70 -11.71
CA ASN A 124 -7.19 -12.30 -11.30
C ASN A 124 -8.05 -11.38 -10.42
N CYS A 125 -7.53 -10.24 -9.97
CA CYS A 125 -8.32 -9.25 -9.24
C CYS A 125 -9.38 -8.67 -10.17
N ARG A 126 -10.66 -8.71 -9.76
CA ARG A 126 -11.79 -8.23 -10.58
C ARG A 126 -12.10 -6.75 -10.38
N SER A 127 -11.51 -6.15 -9.36
CA SER A 127 -11.66 -4.72 -9.06
C SER A 127 -11.11 -3.82 -10.16
N LEU A 128 -11.62 -2.61 -10.23
CA LEU A 128 -11.07 -1.53 -11.05
C LEU A 128 -9.99 -0.73 -10.31
N LEU A 129 -9.85 -0.94 -9.00
CA LEU A 129 -8.92 -0.18 -8.15
C LEU A 129 -7.88 -1.07 -7.42
N PRO A 130 -7.29 -2.11 -8.08
CA PRO A 130 -6.24 -2.90 -7.46
C PRO A 130 -4.92 -2.11 -7.46
N VAL A 131 -4.23 -2.15 -6.34
CA VAL A 131 -2.90 -1.57 -6.15
C VAL A 131 -1.88 -2.69 -6.03
N ALA A 132 -0.92 -2.74 -6.95
CA ALA A 132 0.22 -3.66 -6.90
C ALA A 132 1.21 -3.17 -5.83
N ALA A 133 0.89 -3.43 -4.56
CA ALA A 133 1.59 -2.84 -3.43
C ALA A 133 3.02 -3.37 -3.24
N GLY A 134 3.28 -4.64 -3.61
CA GLY A 134 4.62 -5.21 -3.46
C GLY A 134 4.62 -6.70 -3.15
N VAL A 135 5.57 -7.13 -2.33
CA VAL A 135 5.78 -8.54 -1.96
C VAL A 135 5.94 -8.64 -0.44
N ASP A 136 5.20 -9.54 0.20
CA ASP A 136 5.37 -9.81 1.64
C ASP A 136 6.69 -10.56 1.91
N LEU A 137 7.17 -10.56 3.16
CA LEU A 137 8.43 -11.21 3.51
C LEU A 137 8.46 -12.71 3.20
N PHE A 138 7.30 -13.34 3.01
CA PHE A 138 7.18 -14.76 2.67
C PHE A 138 7.05 -15.02 1.17
N GLY A 139 7.17 -13.99 0.34
CA GLY A 139 7.16 -14.09 -1.12
C GLY A 139 5.76 -13.94 -1.75
N GLY A 140 4.71 -13.75 -0.95
CA GLY A 140 3.35 -13.51 -1.42
C GLY A 140 3.21 -12.13 -2.09
N LYS A 141 2.57 -12.06 -3.26
CA LYS A 141 2.25 -10.79 -3.90
C LYS A 141 1.16 -10.07 -3.12
N LEU A 142 1.44 -8.83 -2.73
CA LEU A 142 0.52 -8.00 -1.95
C LEU A 142 -0.24 -7.07 -2.88
N ILE A 143 -1.52 -7.34 -3.01
CA ILE A 143 -2.45 -6.49 -3.76
C ILE A 143 -3.41 -5.85 -2.76
N LEU A 144 -3.49 -4.52 -2.76
CA LEU A 144 -4.48 -3.78 -1.99
C LEU A 144 -5.62 -3.37 -2.94
N ASP A 145 -6.81 -3.81 -2.66
CA ASP A 145 -7.99 -3.46 -3.45
C ASP A 145 -8.73 -2.28 -2.81
N LEU A 146 -8.64 -1.08 -3.40
CA LEU A 146 -9.30 0.10 -2.86
C LEU A 146 -10.84 -0.02 -2.87
N GLU A 147 -11.44 -0.83 -3.74
CA GLU A 147 -12.89 -1.07 -3.68
C GLU A 147 -13.27 -1.84 -2.42
N GLU A 148 -12.44 -2.80 -2.00
CA GLU A 148 -12.64 -3.60 -0.78
C GLU A 148 -12.31 -2.80 0.48
N ILE A 149 -11.13 -2.18 0.52
CA ILE A 149 -10.63 -1.47 1.71
C ILE A 149 -11.24 -0.07 1.88
N GLY A 150 -11.82 0.48 0.81
CA GLY A 150 -12.46 1.80 0.79
C GLY A 150 -11.47 2.95 0.72
N ASN A 151 -10.77 3.22 1.80
CA ASN A 151 -9.83 4.33 1.93
C ASN A 151 -8.48 3.85 2.44
N LEU A 152 -7.41 4.61 2.13
CA LEU A 152 -6.05 4.26 2.49
C LEU A 152 -5.32 5.45 3.12
N LEU A 153 -4.69 5.22 4.27
CA LEU A 153 -3.76 6.16 4.89
C LEU A 153 -2.32 5.67 4.70
N ILE A 154 -1.46 6.52 4.15
CA ILE A 154 -0.05 6.24 3.89
C ILE A 154 0.81 7.14 4.77
N VAL A 155 1.69 6.53 5.56
CA VAL A 155 2.55 7.25 6.51
C VAL A 155 4.00 6.89 6.28
N GLY A 156 4.90 7.87 6.38
CA GLY A 156 6.33 7.61 6.32
C GLY A 156 7.15 8.88 6.13
N VAL A 157 8.34 8.92 6.71
CA VAL A 157 9.25 10.07 6.57
C VAL A 157 9.75 10.23 5.13
N THR A 158 10.34 11.36 4.82
CA THR A 158 11.00 11.61 3.53
C THR A 158 12.04 10.52 3.23
N GLY A 159 12.05 10.00 2.00
CA GLY A 159 12.99 8.95 1.57
C GLY A 159 12.60 7.53 2.01
N SER A 160 11.49 7.34 2.71
CA SER A 160 11.06 6.01 3.15
C SER A 160 10.41 5.14 2.07
N GLY A 161 10.04 5.70 0.91
CA GLY A 161 9.37 5.01 -0.20
C GLY A 161 7.92 5.46 -0.45
N LYS A 162 7.39 6.39 0.35
CA LYS A 162 6.01 6.86 0.26
C LYS A 162 5.61 7.41 -1.12
N SER A 163 6.43 8.28 -1.71
CA SER A 163 6.17 8.90 -3.02
C SER A 163 6.18 7.86 -4.14
N VAL A 164 7.14 6.94 -4.11
CA VAL A 164 7.20 5.81 -5.06
C VAL A 164 5.93 4.97 -4.98
N PHE A 165 5.48 4.66 -3.76
CA PHE A 165 4.25 3.88 -3.54
C PHE A 165 2.99 4.61 -4.06
N LEU A 166 2.92 5.93 -3.96
CA LEU A 166 1.85 6.71 -4.61
C LEU A 166 1.91 6.56 -6.13
N GLY A 167 3.10 6.57 -6.70
CA GLY A 167 3.33 6.29 -8.13
C GLY A 167 2.88 4.88 -8.52
N ASP A 168 3.24 3.86 -7.73
CA ASP A 168 2.81 2.47 -7.93
C ASP A 168 1.28 2.35 -7.88
N LEU A 169 0.62 3.02 -6.91
CA LEU A 169 -0.83 3.02 -6.75
C LEU A 169 -1.54 3.60 -7.98
N ILE A 170 -1.14 4.80 -8.39
CA ILE A 170 -1.76 5.48 -9.54
C ILE A 170 -1.52 4.65 -10.80
N THR A 171 -0.28 4.23 -11.03
CA THR A 171 0.08 3.43 -12.21
C THR A 171 -0.68 2.10 -12.24
N SER A 172 -0.82 1.40 -11.12
CA SER A 172 -1.59 0.15 -11.04
C SER A 172 -3.03 0.33 -11.54
N ILE A 173 -3.68 1.43 -11.16
CA ILE A 173 -5.04 1.74 -11.59
C ILE A 173 -5.09 2.07 -13.09
N LEU A 174 -4.08 2.80 -13.63
CA LEU A 174 -3.99 3.07 -15.08
C LEU A 174 -3.87 1.79 -15.92
N PHE A 175 -3.28 0.73 -15.38
CA PHE A 175 -3.20 -0.58 -16.02
C PHE A 175 -4.51 -1.38 -15.96
N ARG A 176 -5.52 -0.90 -15.22
CA ARG A 176 -6.73 -1.67 -14.93
C ARG A 176 -8.03 -1.00 -15.32
N ALA A 177 -8.11 0.31 -15.23
CA ALA A 177 -9.34 1.07 -15.41
C ALA A 177 -9.22 2.09 -16.55
N ARG A 178 -10.34 2.30 -17.25
CA ARG A 178 -10.46 3.35 -18.28
C ARG A 178 -10.87 4.69 -17.63
N PRO A 179 -10.66 5.83 -18.34
CA PRO A 179 -11.04 7.16 -17.83
C PRO A 179 -12.54 7.33 -17.54
N ASP A 180 -13.40 6.58 -18.24
CA ASP A 180 -14.85 6.56 -17.97
C ASP A 180 -15.24 5.71 -16.77
N GLN A 181 -14.35 4.87 -16.29
CA GLN A 181 -14.55 3.99 -15.13
C GLN A 181 -13.97 4.56 -13.83
N VAL A 182 -12.80 5.22 -13.93
CA VAL A 182 -12.09 5.79 -12.77
C VAL A 182 -11.57 7.18 -13.10
N GLN A 183 -11.80 8.11 -12.21
CA GLN A 183 -11.30 9.47 -12.27
C GLN A 183 -10.45 9.80 -11.05
N PHE A 184 -9.39 10.56 -11.24
CA PHE A 184 -8.53 11.04 -10.18
C PHE A 184 -8.74 12.52 -9.88
N LEU A 185 -8.60 12.88 -8.60
CA LEU A 185 -8.43 14.24 -8.12
C LEU A 185 -7.15 14.28 -7.27
N PHE A 186 -6.19 15.12 -7.65
CA PHE A 186 -4.89 15.18 -6.99
C PHE A 186 -4.69 16.48 -6.22
N PHE A 187 -4.25 16.38 -4.96
CA PHE A 187 -3.81 17.51 -4.16
C PHE A 187 -2.34 17.34 -3.78
N ASP A 188 -1.49 18.23 -4.28
CA ASP A 188 -0.06 18.24 -3.99
C ASP A 188 0.41 19.68 -3.69
N PHE A 189 0.49 19.99 -2.42
CA PHE A 189 0.84 21.34 -1.95
C PHE A 189 2.33 21.67 -2.11
N LYS A 190 3.17 20.68 -2.36
CA LYS A 190 4.59 20.84 -2.70
C LYS A 190 4.80 21.00 -4.19
N GLY A 191 3.91 20.42 -4.99
CA GLY A 191 3.94 20.46 -6.44
C GLY A 191 5.07 19.63 -7.06
N VAL A 192 5.44 18.51 -6.46
CA VAL A 192 6.59 17.68 -6.86
C VAL A 192 6.16 16.32 -7.38
N GLU A 193 5.31 15.60 -6.66
CA GLU A 193 5.03 14.18 -6.89
C GLU A 193 3.86 13.96 -7.87
N LEU A 194 2.69 14.49 -7.52
CA LEU A 194 1.46 14.26 -8.30
C LEU A 194 1.40 15.03 -9.64
N PRO A 195 2.06 16.21 -9.81
CA PRO A 195 2.10 16.85 -11.12
C PRO A 195 2.76 16.04 -12.23
N LEU A 196 3.57 15.02 -11.90
CA LEU A 196 4.09 14.07 -12.89
C LEU A 196 2.96 13.41 -13.69
N PHE A 197 1.81 13.18 -13.07
CA PHE A 197 0.64 12.56 -13.69
C PHE A 197 -0.30 13.56 -14.37
N ASN A 198 0.02 14.85 -14.44
CA ASN A 198 -0.81 15.82 -15.13
C ASN A 198 -0.93 15.49 -16.62
N GLY A 199 -2.14 15.58 -17.13
CA GLY A 199 -2.44 15.29 -18.55
C GLY A 199 -2.97 13.88 -18.80
N ILE A 200 -2.93 12.94 -17.85
CA ILE A 200 -3.58 11.64 -18.06
C ILE A 200 -5.10 11.82 -18.24
N PRO A 201 -5.75 11.03 -19.09
CA PRO A 201 -7.18 11.19 -19.39
C PRO A 201 -8.10 10.90 -18.19
N HIS A 202 -7.56 10.29 -17.14
CA HIS A 202 -8.29 9.99 -15.90
C HIS A 202 -8.40 11.20 -14.94
N LEU A 203 -7.68 12.30 -15.18
CA LEU A 203 -7.74 13.45 -14.29
C LEU A 203 -9.01 14.27 -14.50
N MET A 204 -9.72 14.56 -13.40
CA MET A 204 -10.84 15.49 -13.42
C MET A 204 -10.38 16.93 -13.70
N ILE A 205 -9.28 17.33 -13.09
CA ILE A 205 -8.62 18.64 -13.22
C ILE A 205 -7.11 18.47 -12.99
N PRO A 206 -6.25 19.41 -13.46
CA PRO A 206 -4.84 19.38 -13.09
C PRO A 206 -4.64 19.36 -11.58
N SER A 207 -3.50 18.82 -11.12
CA SER A 207 -3.21 18.69 -9.69
C SER A 207 -3.29 20.04 -8.94
N VAL A 208 -4.07 20.06 -7.87
CA VAL A 208 -4.35 21.23 -7.05
C VAL A 208 -3.19 21.49 -6.09
N LYS A 209 -2.67 22.74 -6.09
CA LYS A 209 -1.55 23.18 -5.24
C LYS A 209 -1.98 24.15 -4.13
N GLY A 210 -3.10 24.84 -4.32
CA GLY A 210 -3.60 25.86 -3.43
C GLY A 210 -4.60 25.32 -2.40
N LYS A 211 -4.48 25.71 -1.13
CA LYS A 211 -5.43 25.29 -0.07
C LYS A 211 -6.86 25.75 -0.30
N THR A 212 -7.06 26.96 -0.80
CA THR A 212 -8.40 27.49 -1.10
C THR A 212 -9.04 26.71 -2.24
N GLU A 213 -8.28 26.42 -3.28
CA GLU A 213 -8.72 25.61 -4.39
C GLU A 213 -9.06 24.17 -3.93
N ALA A 214 -8.17 23.56 -3.13
CA ALA A 214 -8.41 22.24 -2.55
C ALA A 214 -9.70 22.20 -1.69
N LEU A 215 -9.98 23.25 -0.92
CA LEU A 215 -11.23 23.34 -0.17
C LEU A 215 -12.44 23.39 -1.09
N ASN A 216 -12.38 24.17 -2.16
CA ASN A 216 -13.47 24.27 -3.13
C ASN A 216 -13.73 22.92 -3.82
N GLU A 217 -12.67 22.21 -4.20
CA GLU A 217 -12.80 20.88 -4.81
C GLU A 217 -13.30 19.82 -3.82
N LEU A 218 -12.92 19.90 -2.54
CA LEU A 218 -13.50 19.04 -1.50
C LEU A 218 -14.99 19.28 -1.29
N GLU A 219 -15.45 20.55 -1.34
CA GLU A 219 -16.87 20.87 -1.26
C GLU A 219 -17.63 20.33 -2.47
N ARG A 220 -17.09 20.46 -3.68
CA ARG A 220 -17.66 19.85 -4.90
C ARG A 220 -17.73 18.32 -4.80
N LEU A 221 -16.69 17.72 -4.24
CA LEU A 221 -16.65 16.28 -4.03
C LEU A 221 -17.69 15.82 -3.00
N ARG A 222 -17.90 16.60 -1.93
CA ARG A 222 -18.97 16.40 -0.95
C ARG A 222 -20.36 16.51 -1.59
N GLU A 223 -20.59 17.51 -2.43
CA GLU A 223 -21.84 17.65 -3.19
C GLU A 223 -22.08 16.45 -4.12
N THR A 224 -21.01 15.98 -4.79
CA THR A 224 -21.06 14.78 -5.61
C THR A 224 -21.44 13.54 -4.79
N ALA A 225 -20.84 13.38 -3.60
CA ALA A 225 -21.20 12.30 -2.67
C ALA A 225 -22.68 12.37 -2.28
N ASN A 226 -23.16 13.55 -1.89
CA ASN A 226 -24.57 13.73 -1.51
C ASN A 226 -25.55 13.45 -2.66
N LYS A 227 -25.21 13.86 -3.89
CA LYS A 227 -25.99 13.52 -5.09
C LYS A 227 -26.05 12.00 -5.32
N ARG A 228 -24.90 11.31 -5.17
CA ARG A 228 -24.85 9.85 -5.32
C ARG A 228 -25.66 9.13 -4.23
N LEU A 229 -25.60 9.57 -2.98
CA LEU A 229 -26.43 9.05 -1.90
C LEU A 229 -27.93 9.19 -2.22
N PHE A 230 -28.36 10.36 -2.70
CA PHE A 230 -29.74 10.58 -3.13
C PHE A 230 -30.15 9.65 -4.28
N LEU A 231 -29.28 9.45 -5.29
CA LEU A 231 -29.56 8.54 -6.40
C LEU A 231 -29.71 7.09 -5.92
N LEU A 232 -28.86 6.63 -4.97
CA LEU A 232 -28.98 5.32 -4.37
C LEU A 232 -30.31 5.14 -3.62
N GLU A 233 -30.71 6.15 -2.84
CA GLU A 233 -31.99 6.15 -2.12
C GLU A 233 -33.17 6.02 -3.07
N MET A 234 -33.21 6.85 -4.12
CA MET A 234 -34.24 6.83 -5.14
C MET A 234 -34.31 5.50 -5.89
N ALA A 235 -33.14 4.90 -6.18
CA ALA A 235 -33.03 3.61 -6.84
C ALA A 235 -33.21 2.41 -5.88
N ARG A 236 -33.37 2.63 -4.58
CA ARG A 236 -33.43 1.61 -3.52
C ARG A 236 -32.24 0.64 -3.57
N LYS A 237 -31.05 1.19 -3.81
CA LYS A 237 -29.77 0.46 -3.80
C LYS A 237 -28.98 0.76 -2.54
N LYS A 238 -28.16 -0.19 -2.09
CA LYS A 238 -27.38 -0.05 -0.85
C LYS A 238 -25.93 0.37 -1.11
N THR A 239 -25.41 0.02 -2.29
CA THR A 239 -24.02 0.29 -2.63
C THR A 239 -23.90 0.95 -4.01
N PHE A 240 -22.80 1.67 -4.23
CA PHE A 240 -22.47 2.27 -5.51
C PHE A 240 -22.38 1.22 -6.63
N GLU A 241 -21.84 0.05 -6.33
CA GLU A 241 -21.72 -1.01 -7.29
C GLU A 241 -23.06 -1.60 -7.72
N GLU A 242 -24.00 -1.83 -6.75
CA GLU A 242 -25.36 -2.26 -7.08
C GLU A 242 -26.10 -1.25 -7.95
N TYR A 243 -25.86 0.05 -7.71
CA TYR A 243 -26.44 1.12 -8.51
C TYR A 243 -25.86 1.11 -9.93
N ASN A 244 -24.52 1.09 -10.06
CA ASN A 244 -23.85 1.13 -11.36
C ASN A 244 -24.17 -0.07 -12.26
N ARG A 245 -24.35 -1.27 -11.68
CA ARG A 245 -24.74 -2.47 -12.46
C ARG A 245 -26.13 -2.31 -13.13
N ALA A 246 -26.97 -1.40 -12.68
CA ALA A 246 -28.29 -1.15 -13.24
C ALA A 246 -28.30 -0.03 -14.28
N LEU A 247 -27.17 0.65 -14.52
CA LEU A 247 -27.04 1.75 -15.46
C LEU A 247 -26.47 1.27 -16.80
N GLU A 248 -26.94 1.84 -17.90
CA GLU A 248 -26.31 1.68 -19.22
C GLU A 248 -24.95 2.38 -19.25
N ASP A 249 -24.87 3.59 -18.67
CA ASP A 249 -23.65 4.37 -18.53
C ASP A 249 -23.26 4.45 -17.04
N PRO A 250 -22.41 3.56 -16.53
CA PRO A 250 -21.99 3.55 -15.14
C PRO A 250 -21.23 4.82 -14.74
N LEU A 251 -21.50 5.33 -13.54
CA LEU A 251 -20.78 6.47 -13.00
C LEU A 251 -19.32 6.08 -12.69
N PRO A 252 -18.32 6.94 -12.98
CA PRO A 252 -16.94 6.65 -12.63
C PRO A 252 -16.73 6.64 -11.12
N ARG A 253 -15.82 5.78 -10.64
CA ARG A 253 -15.25 5.90 -9.31
C ARG A 253 -14.34 7.12 -9.26
N ILE A 254 -14.23 7.75 -8.10
CA ILE A 254 -13.34 8.90 -7.91
C ILE A 254 -12.32 8.53 -6.84
N VAL A 255 -11.04 8.69 -7.17
CA VAL A 255 -9.92 8.49 -6.23
C VAL A 255 -9.28 9.85 -5.94
N LEU A 256 -9.53 10.37 -4.73
CA LEU A 256 -8.84 11.55 -4.23
C LEU A 256 -7.49 11.12 -3.64
N VAL A 257 -6.41 11.60 -4.23
CA VAL A 257 -5.04 11.39 -3.71
C VAL A 257 -4.51 12.70 -3.15
N VAL A 258 -4.12 12.69 -1.88
CA VAL A 258 -3.57 13.87 -1.20
C VAL A 258 -2.15 13.56 -0.74
N ASP A 259 -1.15 14.21 -1.35
CA ASP A 259 0.21 14.18 -0.82
C ASP A 259 0.35 15.25 0.27
N GLU A 260 0.74 14.82 1.47
CA GLU A 260 0.88 15.62 2.68
C GLU A 260 -0.45 16.28 3.14
N PHE A 261 -1.44 15.44 3.50
CA PHE A 261 -2.74 15.94 3.96
C PHE A 261 -2.66 16.78 5.25
N MET A 262 -1.55 16.70 6.00
CA MET A 262 -1.29 17.63 7.10
C MET A 262 -1.32 19.08 6.63
N SER A 263 -0.87 19.33 5.42
CA SER A 263 -0.89 20.69 4.82
C SER A 263 -2.29 21.25 4.67
N LEU A 264 -3.30 20.40 4.44
CA LEU A 264 -4.72 20.76 4.44
C LEU A 264 -5.23 21.06 5.84
N MET A 265 -4.94 20.14 6.76
CA MET A 265 -5.57 20.08 8.08
C MET A 265 -5.09 21.20 9.03
N TYR A 266 -3.90 21.76 8.78
CA TYR A 266 -3.28 22.71 9.70
C TYR A 266 -3.36 24.15 9.21
N LYS A 267 -3.98 25.01 10.00
CA LYS A 267 -4.00 26.46 9.80
C LYS A 267 -3.66 27.18 11.12
N ARG A 268 -2.59 27.98 11.12
CA ARG A 268 -2.13 28.76 12.29
C ARG A 268 -2.00 27.94 13.58
N GLY A 269 -1.47 26.71 13.47
CA GLY A 269 -1.24 25.82 14.62
C GLY A 269 -2.47 25.10 15.15
N LYS A 270 -3.61 25.15 14.47
CA LYS A 270 -4.86 24.44 14.82
C LYS A 270 -5.34 23.59 13.64
N THR A 271 -6.03 22.50 13.96
CA THR A 271 -6.72 21.69 12.96
C THR A 271 -7.90 22.47 12.38
N ASP A 272 -8.02 22.49 11.06
CA ASP A 272 -9.16 23.11 10.40
C ASP A 272 -10.36 22.15 10.43
N ALA A 273 -11.36 22.49 11.25
CA ALA A 273 -12.54 21.65 11.49
C ALA A 273 -13.35 21.36 10.20
N ARG A 274 -13.36 22.31 9.25
CA ARG A 274 -14.10 22.16 7.98
C ARG A 274 -13.51 21.06 7.12
N PHE A 275 -12.18 21.03 6.97
CA PHE A 275 -11.52 19.95 6.25
C PHE A 275 -11.75 18.59 6.92
N THR A 276 -11.63 18.54 8.25
CA THR A 276 -11.86 17.32 9.03
C THR A 276 -13.25 16.77 8.80
N GLU A 277 -14.28 17.63 8.83
CA GLU A 277 -15.66 17.25 8.61
C GLU A 277 -15.89 16.67 7.21
N ILE A 278 -15.36 17.34 6.16
CA ILE A 278 -15.53 16.87 4.78
C ILE A 278 -14.82 15.53 4.57
N ILE A 279 -13.56 15.42 5.00
CA ILE A 279 -12.79 14.17 4.87
C ILE A 279 -13.49 13.03 5.62
N ARG A 280 -13.99 13.28 6.83
CA ARG A 280 -14.74 12.27 7.59
C ARG A 280 -16.02 11.86 6.87
N HIS A 281 -16.79 12.80 6.34
CA HIS A 281 -18.01 12.51 5.58
C HIS A 281 -17.71 11.65 4.36
N LEU A 282 -16.72 12.02 3.55
CA LEU A 282 -16.32 11.26 2.37
C LEU A 282 -15.82 9.85 2.77
N ALA A 283 -14.97 9.75 3.78
CA ALA A 283 -14.42 8.48 4.22
C ALA A 283 -15.47 7.49 4.73
N THR A 284 -16.52 7.99 5.40
CA THR A 284 -17.60 7.14 5.93
C THR A 284 -18.63 6.75 4.88
N THR A 285 -18.68 7.41 3.73
CA THR A 285 -19.66 7.15 2.66
C THR A 285 -19.08 6.49 1.42
N THR A 286 -17.83 6.04 1.44
CA THR A 286 -17.10 5.49 0.29
C THR A 286 -17.86 4.39 -0.44
N ARG A 287 -18.41 3.40 0.28
CA ARG A 287 -19.16 2.26 -0.30
C ARG A 287 -20.43 2.67 -1.02
N GLN A 288 -21.06 3.77 -0.59
CA GLN A 288 -22.30 4.31 -1.20
C GLN A 288 -21.99 5.29 -2.32
N THR A 289 -20.83 5.91 -2.31
CA THR A 289 -20.51 7.01 -3.25
C THR A 289 -19.52 6.62 -4.33
N GLY A 290 -18.75 5.56 -4.15
CA GLY A 290 -17.62 5.20 -5.03
C GLY A 290 -16.54 6.28 -5.05
N ILE A 291 -16.38 7.01 -3.93
CA ILE A 291 -15.33 8.03 -3.73
C ILE A 291 -14.35 7.49 -2.72
N HIS A 292 -13.13 7.26 -3.14
CA HIS A 292 -12.06 6.66 -2.37
C HIS A 292 -11.01 7.70 -1.99
N LEU A 293 -10.53 7.65 -0.75
CA LEU A 293 -9.53 8.58 -0.25
C LEU A 293 -8.19 7.86 -0.07
N VAL A 294 -7.15 8.41 -0.68
CA VAL A 294 -5.75 8.04 -0.46
C VAL A 294 -5.05 9.25 0.16
N LEU A 295 -4.88 9.22 1.47
CA LEU A 295 -4.27 10.31 2.22
C LEU A 295 -2.85 9.93 2.62
N SER A 296 -1.87 10.81 2.36
CA SER A 296 -0.51 10.55 2.78
C SER A 296 0.03 11.65 3.71
N THR A 297 0.94 11.27 4.62
CA THR A 297 1.62 12.22 5.51
C THR A 297 3.02 11.75 5.89
N GLN A 298 3.93 12.71 6.06
CA GLN A 298 5.28 12.44 6.54
C GLN A 298 5.39 12.48 8.08
N ARG A 299 4.43 13.08 8.77
CA ARG A 299 4.45 13.28 10.22
C ARG A 299 3.13 12.81 10.84
N PRO A 300 3.04 11.55 11.25
CA PRO A 300 1.87 11.10 11.98
C PRO A 300 1.87 11.71 13.37
N SER A 301 0.85 12.51 13.65
CA SER A 301 0.60 13.02 15.00
C SER A 301 -0.87 12.86 15.36
N GLY A 302 -1.18 12.70 16.65
CA GLY A 302 -2.56 12.56 17.11
C GLY A 302 -3.44 13.78 16.85
N SER A 303 -2.82 14.97 16.62
CA SER A 303 -3.55 16.16 16.20
C SER A 303 -3.93 16.19 14.72
N ILE A 304 -3.27 15.36 13.89
CA ILE A 304 -3.50 15.26 12.45
C ILE A 304 -4.37 14.05 12.14
N ILE A 305 -3.97 12.90 12.65
CA ILE A 305 -4.75 11.67 12.58
C ILE A 305 -5.63 11.62 13.84
N SER A 306 -6.67 12.45 13.84
CA SER A 306 -7.64 12.45 14.94
C SER A 306 -8.31 11.08 15.05
N ARG A 307 -8.98 10.83 16.18
CA ARG A 307 -9.69 9.57 16.40
C ARG A 307 -10.73 9.33 15.30
N GLU A 308 -11.46 10.38 14.88
CA GLU A 308 -12.50 10.31 13.85
C GLU A 308 -11.92 9.94 12.48
N ILE A 309 -10.78 10.51 12.09
CA ILE A 309 -10.07 10.14 10.86
C ILE A 309 -9.53 8.72 10.98
N SER A 310 -8.99 8.38 12.14
CA SER A 310 -8.44 7.05 12.42
C SER A 310 -9.49 5.95 12.25
N GLU A 311 -10.70 6.15 12.78
CA GLU A 311 -11.83 5.22 12.67
C GLU A 311 -12.40 5.15 11.24
N ALA A 312 -12.41 6.27 10.52
CA ALA A 312 -12.94 6.35 9.15
C ALA A 312 -11.98 5.76 8.09
N ILE A 313 -10.67 5.67 8.38
CA ILE A 313 -9.66 5.11 7.47
C ILE A 313 -8.85 4.03 8.21
N PRO A 314 -9.41 2.82 8.33
CA PRO A 314 -8.76 1.74 9.08
C PRO A 314 -7.58 1.09 8.35
N HIS A 315 -7.58 1.11 7.02
CA HIS A 315 -6.51 0.51 6.23
C HIS A 315 -5.34 1.46 6.04
N ARG A 316 -4.14 0.97 6.30
CA ARG A 316 -2.95 1.81 6.41
C ARG A 316 -1.71 1.14 5.84
N VAL A 317 -0.87 1.93 5.22
CA VAL A 317 0.50 1.57 4.84
C VAL A 317 1.44 2.48 5.61
N SER A 318 2.28 1.92 6.45
CA SER A 318 3.35 2.67 7.12
C SER A 318 4.70 2.24 6.60
N PHE A 319 5.42 3.19 6.06
CA PHE A 319 6.85 3.14 5.86
C PHE A 319 7.56 3.52 7.18
N TYR A 320 8.90 3.66 7.12
CA TYR A 320 9.67 4.05 8.29
C TYR A 320 9.16 5.34 8.93
N VAL A 321 9.06 5.33 10.26
CA VAL A 321 8.74 6.47 11.13
C VAL A 321 9.78 6.57 12.25
N MET A 322 9.91 7.75 12.87
CA MET A 322 11.03 8.02 13.78
C MET A 322 10.88 7.36 15.16
N SER A 323 9.66 7.04 15.60
CA SER A 323 9.42 6.58 16.96
C SER A 323 8.30 5.53 17.06
N GLY A 324 8.33 4.75 18.17
CA GLY A 324 7.24 3.82 18.48
C GLY A 324 5.90 4.50 18.75
N VAL A 325 5.91 5.77 19.16
CA VAL A 325 4.69 6.56 19.32
C VAL A 325 4.09 6.88 17.96
N GLU A 326 4.91 7.34 17.01
CA GLU A 326 4.48 7.56 15.64
C GLU A 326 3.98 6.27 14.97
N SER A 327 4.65 5.14 15.21
CA SER A 327 4.19 3.83 14.74
C SER A 327 2.81 3.48 15.25
N LYS A 328 2.54 3.69 16.56
CA LYS A 328 1.19 3.47 17.12
C LYS A 328 0.14 4.38 16.52
N ILE A 329 0.46 5.64 16.25
CA ILE A 329 -0.45 6.57 15.58
C ILE A 329 -0.69 6.13 14.13
N ALA A 330 0.36 5.72 13.42
CA ALA A 330 0.29 5.30 12.03
C ALA A 330 -0.53 4.01 11.83
N ILE A 331 -0.22 2.95 12.58
CA ILE A 331 -0.73 1.58 12.33
C ILE A 331 -1.29 0.88 13.58
N ASN A 332 -1.58 1.62 14.64
CA ASN A 332 -2.08 1.10 15.93
C ASN A 332 -1.18 0.03 16.61
N GLN A 333 0.04 -0.15 16.13
CA GLN A 333 1.03 -1.09 16.69
C GLN A 333 2.45 -0.52 16.57
N THR A 334 3.38 -1.09 17.33
CA THR A 334 4.81 -0.80 17.14
C THR A 334 5.38 -1.66 16.02
N GLY A 335 6.44 -1.17 15.37
CA GLY A 335 7.13 -1.91 14.31
C GLY A 335 7.62 -1.00 13.18
N ALA A 336 6.83 0.01 12.79
CA ALA A 336 7.20 0.91 11.70
C ALA A 336 8.47 1.72 11.98
N GLN A 337 8.83 1.97 13.24
CA GLN A 337 10.10 2.60 13.61
C GLN A 337 11.33 1.70 13.42
N ARG A 338 11.13 0.42 13.10
CA ARG A 338 12.20 -0.55 12.81
C ARG A 338 12.34 -0.84 11.32
N LEU A 339 11.46 -0.28 10.52
CA LEU A 339 11.53 -0.40 9.07
C LEU A 339 12.79 0.27 8.56
N LEU A 340 13.31 -0.26 7.49
CA LEU A 340 14.62 0.13 6.99
C LEU A 340 14.58 1.29 5.97
N GLY A 341 13.37 1.81 5.64
CA GLY A 341 13.17 2.79 4.57
C GLY A 341 13.19 2.16 3.17
N GLU A 342 13.34 2.92 2.11
CA GLU A 342 13.44 2.45 0.72
C GLU A 342 12.35 1.44 0.31
N GLY A 343 11.11 1.68 0.71
CA GLY A 343 9.98 0.83 0.37
C GLY A 343 9.70 -0.30 1.36
N ASP A 344 10.48 -0.41 2.45
CA ASP A 344 10.14 -1.30 3.56
C ASP A 344 8.90 -0.81 4.27
N MET A 345 7.83 -1.62 4.36
CA MET A 345 6.53 -1.18 4.82
C MET A 345 5.78 -2.21 5.66
N ILE A 346 4.84 -1.73 6.45
CA ILE A 346 3.82 -2.54 7.10
C ILE A 346 2.46 -2.11 6.58
N CYS A 347 1.71 -3.04 5.99
CA CYS A 347 0.30 -2.88 5.63
C CYS A 347 -0.56 -3.39 6.78
N ALA A 348 -1.41 -2.54 7.33
CA ALA A 348 -2.23 -2.85 8.50
C ALA A 348 -3.69 -2.46 8.28
N ASP A 349 -4.58 -3.28 8.83
CA ASP A 349 -5.94 -2.89 9.17
C ASP A 349 -5.97 -2.69 10.69
N ILE A 350 -6.26 -1.48 11.16
CA ILE A 350 -6.22 -1.16 12.59
C ILE A 350 -7.25 -1.94 13.43
N ASN A 351 -8.20 -2.58 12.77
CA ASN A 351 -9.20 -3.46 13.40
C ASN A 351 -8.69 -4.91 13.54
N ARG A 352 -7.50 -5.23 12.99
CA ARG A 352 -6.85 -6.55 13.08
C ARG A 352 -5.57 -6.48 13.89
N GLU A 353 -5.21 -7.58 14.55
CA GLU A 353 -4.08 -7.59 15.50
C GLU A 353 -2.70 -7.45 14.85
N LYS A 354 -2.53 -7.85 13.59
CA LYS A 354 -1.23 -7.85 12.93
C LYS A 354 -1.29 -7.27 11.53
N GLY A 355 -0.37 -6.34 11.26
CA GLY A 355 -0.06 -5.89 9.91
C GLY A 355 0.85 -6.87 9.16
N THR A 356 0.81 -6.83 7.85
CA THR A 356 1.69 -7.58 6.95
C THR A 356 2.96 -6.77 6.67
N HIS A 357 4.12 -7.32 7.01
CA HIS A 357 5.41 -6.73 6.66
C HIS A 357 5.75 -7.10 5.22
N ALA A 358 6.09 -6.10 4.42
CA ALA A 358 6.31 -6.26 2.98
C ALA A 358 7.36 -5.27 2.46
N GLN A 359 7.86 -5.54 1.26
CA GLN A 359 8.63 -4.62 0.45
C GLN A 359 7.71 -4.06 -0.64
N ALA A 360 7.59 -2.74 -0.71
CA ALA A 360 6.84 -2.06 -1.76
C ALA A 360 7.46 -2.34 -3.14
N ALA A 361 6.62 -2.34 -4.15
CA ALA A 361 7.07 -2.30 -5.53
C ALA A 361 7.84 -1.00 -5.81
N LEU A 362 8.58 -0.98 -6.90
CA LEU A 362 9.32 0.17 -7.35
C LEU A 362 8.93 0.50 -8.79
N ILE A 363 8.47 1.71 -8.99
CA ILE A 363 8.40 2.37 -10.29
C ILE A 363 9.34 3.57 -10.29
N THR A 364 10.00 3.81 -11.41
CA THR A 364 10.85 4.99 -11.60
C THR A 364 10.11 6.11 -12.33
N ASP A 365 10.57 7.35 -12.17
CA ASP A 365 9.97 8.50 -12.88
C ASP A 365 10.00 8.32 -14.40
N ALA A 366 11.06 7.68 -14.93
CA ALA A 366 11.17 7.37 -16.35
C ALA A 366 10.11 6.35 -16.85
N GLU A 367 9.71 5.41 -15.99
CA GLU A 367 8.63 4.46 -16.28
C GLU A 367 7.27 5.14 -16.21
N ILE A 368 7.06 5.98 -15.17
CA ILE A 368 5.86 6.81 -15.05
C ILE A 368 5.69 7.66 -16.32
N ASP A 369 6.73 8.34 -16.78
CA ASP A 369 6.69 9.17 -17.99
C ASP A 369 6.31 8.35 -19.23
N ARG A 370 6.85 7.13 -19.41
CA ARG A 370 6.45 6.25 -20.52
C ARG A 370 4.97 5.87 -20.48
N VAL A 371 4.46 5.52 -19.29
CA VAL A 371 3.04 5.16 -19.09
C VAL A 371 2.14 6.37 -19.38
N ILE A 372 2.52 7.56 -18.89
CA ILE A 372 1.75 8.79 -19.09
C ILE A 372 1.70 9.15 -20.59
N ARG A 373 2.83 9.10 -21.28
CA ARG A 373 2.87 9.37 -22.74
C ARG A 373 1.99 8.39 -23.52
N PHE A 374 1.99 7.12 -23.13
CA PHE A 374 1.10 6.14 -23.73
C PHE A 374 -0.38 6.50 -23.50
N CYS A 375 -0.77 6.84 -22.28
CA CYS A 375 -2.14 7.23 -21.95
C CYS A 375 -2.56 8.53 -22.67
N ASN A 376 -1.66 9.52 -22.78
CA ASN A 376 -1.93 10.80 -23.43
C ASN A 376 -2.02 10.67 -24.96
N GLY A 377 -1.21 9.82 -25.58
CA GLY A 377 -1.27 9.57 -27.03
C GLY A 377 -2.61 9.01 -27.50
N GLN A 378 -3.51 8.64 -26.61
CA GLN A 378 -4.87 8.22 -26.92
C GLN A 378 -5.88 9.39 -26.96
N LEU A 379 -5.51 10.58 -26.42
CA LEU A 379 -6.34 11.79 -26.47
C LEU A 379 -6.29 12.51 -27.82
N ASP A 380 -5.17 12.39 -28.55
CA ASP A 380 -4.94 13.12 -29.81
C ASP A 380 -5.73 12.59 -31.02
N PHE A 381 -6.57 11.58 -30.84
CA PHE A 381 -7.35 10.96 -31.93
C PHE A 381 -8.84 11.35 -31.93
N GLY A 382 -9.23 12.38 -31.18
CA GLY A 382 -10.63 12.83 -31.03
C GLY A 382 -10.98 14.18 -31.62
N THR A 383 -10.06 14.84 -32.35
CA THR A 383 -10.31 16.12 -33.01
C THR A 383 -9.98 16.00 -34.50
N ASP A 384 -10.85 15.34 -35.24
CA ASP A 384 -11.08 15.52 -36.68
C ASP A 384 -12.57 15.71 -36.95
#